data_dab16c1035baae7c82b6b631c8bdd1e3
#
_entry.id   dab16c1035baae7c82b6b631c8bdd1e3
#
_cell.length_a   1.000
_cell.length_b   1.000
_cell.length_c   1.000
_cell.angle_alpha   90.00
_cell.angle_beta   90.00
_cell.angle_gamma   90.00
#
_symmetry.space_group_name_H-M   'P 1'
#
loop_
_entity.id
_entity.type
_entity.pdbx_description
1 polymer ?
#
loop_
_entity_poly.entity_id
_entity_poly.type
_entity_poly.pdbx_seq_one_letter_code
_entity_poly.pdbx_strand_id
1 'polypeptide(L)'
;DHVRELVPGSDALLEFVEGDIRDPADLDRAFGAGDVDSVIHFAGLKAVGESVAEPLRYYEHNVAGTVQLLRAMERHDVHDLVFSSSCTVYGEPPTVPITEDTPLGATSPYGRTKLHIEEMLRDVAATGGWRMVLLRYFNPVGAHPSGRIGEDPAGIPNNLMPYIMQVAVGRRDHLTVFGDDYPTPDGTAIRDYLHVVDLAEGHLAALDRMDRIEGAVAVNLGTGVGSSVLEVVRAAATATGREIPYEIGPRRAGDIVAAWADARRAMTLLEWSASRTLADMCADHWHWQAANPDGYRSS
;
A
#
# COMPACT_ATOMS: atom_id res chain seq x y z
N ASP A 1 -14.70 9.39 12.39
CA ASP A 1 -15.42 8.91 13.59
C ASP A 1 -15.02 7.47 13.96
N HIS A 2 -14.95 6.51 13.03
CA HIS A 2 -14.59 5.11 13.33
C HIS A 2 -13.20 4.97 13.99
N VAL A 3 -12.21 5.76 13.60
CA VAL A 3 -10.87 5.72 14.21
C VAL A 3 -10.95 6.14 15.69
N ARG A 4 -11.67 7.21 16.00
CA ARG A 4 -11.84 7.68 17.39
C ARG A 4 -12.58 6.66 18.26
N GLU A 5 -13.52 5.92 17.68
CA GLU A 5 -14.27 4.88 18.38
C GLU A 5 -13.45 3.61 18.64
N LEU A 6 -12.42 3.35 17.82
CA LEU A 6 -11.53 2.19 17.97
C LEU A 6 -10.41 2.43 19.01
N VAL A 7 -10.24 3.67 19.48
CA VAL A 7 -9.23 4.04 20.49
C VAL A 7 -9.94 4.62 21.74
N PRO A 8 -10.86 3.89 22.39
CA PRO A 8 -11.58 4.38 23.54
C PRO A 8 -10.63 4.54 24.73
N GLY A 9 -10.66 5.71 25.38
CA GLY A 9 -9.90 5.97 26.59
C GLY A 9 -8.41 6.25 26.39
N SER A 10 -7.94 6.45 25.14
CA SER A 10 -6.62 7.00 24.91
C SER A 10 -6.67 8.52 25.07
N ASP A 11 -5.75 9.10 25.84
CA ASP A 11 -5.47 10.54 25.88
C ASP A 11 -4.79 11.01 24.58
N ALA A 12 -4.68 10.12 23.57
CA ALA A 12 -4.09 10.43 22.29
C ALA A 12 -4.92 11.48 21.56
N LEU A 13 -4.34 12.65 21.37
CA LEU A 13 -4.92 13.72 20.58
C LEU A 13 -4.94 13.29 19.11
N LEU A 14 -6.14 13.03 18.55
CA LEU A 14 -6.34 12.86 17.12
C LEU A 14 -6.92 14.15 16.57
N GLU A 15 -6.10 14.91 15.86
CA GLU A 15 -6.52 16.10 15.14
C GLU A 15 -6.62 15.78 13.63
N PHE A 16 -7.69 16.24 13.02
CA PHE A 16 -7.90 16.11 11.58
C PHE A 16 -7.80 17.49 10.93
N VAL A 17 -6.80 17.64 10.03
CA VAL A 17 -6.60 18.84 9.22
C VAL A 17 -6.86 18.49 7.77
N GLU A 18 -7.91 19.03 7.18
CA GLU A 18 -8.20 18.89 5.75
C GLU A 18 -7.29 19.83 4.96
N GLY A 19 -6.60 19.29 3.94
CA GLY A 19 -5.67 20.05 3.12
C GLY A 19 -5.10 19.26 1.96
N ASP A 20 -4.33 19.97 1.11
CA ASP A 20 -3.61 19.40 -0.03
C ASP A 20 -2.10 19.53 0.21
N ILE A 21 -1.36 18.43 0.06
CA ILE A 21 0.10 18.42 0.23
C ILE A 21 0.84 19.32 -0.78
N ARG A 22 0.16 19.75 -1.84
CA ARG A 22 0.70 20.70 -2.83
C ARG A 22 0.60 22.16 -2.38
N ASP A 23 -0.24 22.44 -1.38
CA ASP A 23 -0.43 23.77 -0.83
C ASP A 23 0.44 23.98 0.42
N PRO A 24 1.46 24.85 0.37
CA PRO A 24 2.30 25.15 1.52
C PRO A 24 1.55 25.66 2.75
N ALA A 25 0.44 26.41 2.56
CA ALA A 25 -0.34 26.94 3.68
C ALA A 25 -1.12 25.83 4.40
N ASP A 26 -1.62 24.84 3.66
CA ASP A 26 -2.27 23.66 4.25
C ASP A 26 -1.27 22.82 5.06
N LEU A 27 -0.06 22.66 4.53
CA LEU A 27 1.01 21.94 5.23
C LEU A 27 1.43 22.70 6.51
N ASP A 28 1.67 24.01 6.42
CA ASP A 28 2.04 24.81 7.60
C ASP A 28 0.93 24.78 8.67
N ARG A 29 -0.34 24.76 8.26
CA ARG A 29 -1.47 24.58 9.19
C ARG A 29 -1.46 23.19 9.87
N ALA A 30 -1.15 22.14 9.12
CA ALA A 30 -1.07 20.78 9.65
C ALA A 30 0.09 20.63 10.65
N PHE A 31 1.27 21.14 10.34
CA PHE A 31 2.43 21.12 11.24
C PHE A 31 2.25 22.05 12.44
N GLY A 32 1.49 23.12 12.30
CA GLY A 32 1.17 24.06 13.40
C GLY A 32 0.08 23.58 14.36
N ALA A 33 -0.60 22.46 14.08
CA ALA A 33 -1.67 21.93 14.89
C ALA A 33 -1.18 21.23 16.18
N GLY A 34 0.12 20.87 16.23
CA GLY A 34 0.74 20.23 17.40
C GLY A 34 2.24 20.04 17.23
N ASP A 35 2.88 19.42 18.21
CA ASP A 35 4.29 19.06 18.13
C ASP A 35 4.42 17.80 17.23
N VAL A 36 5.04 17.96 16.07
CA VAL A 36 5.24 16.88 15.10
C VAL A 36 6.70 16.43 15.13
N ASP A 37 6.95 15.19 15.54
CA ASP A 37 8.29 14.60 15.58
C ASP A 37 8.65 13.89 14.27
N SER A 38 7.67 13.31 13.60
CA SER A 38 7.87 12.50 12.39
C SER A 38 6.66 12.52 11.47
N VAL A 39 6.88 12.14 10.21
CA VAL A 39 5.83 12.08 9.18
C VAL A 39 5.73 10.68 8.59
N ILE A 40 4.51 10.14 8.51
CA ILE A 40 4.20 9.01 7.63
C ILE A 40 3.51 9.57 6.37
N HIS A 41 4.15 9.43 5.23
CA HIS A 41 3.68 10.01 3.97
C HIS A 41 2.95 8.98 3.11
N PHE A 42 1.62 8.92 3.22
CA PHE A 42 0.75 8.11 2.37
C PHE A 42 0.18 8.87 1.17
N ALA A 43 0.11 10.19 1.24
CA ALA A 43 -0.60 11.00 0.26
C ALA A 43 -0.03 10.80 -1.15
N GLY A 44 -0.92 10.54 -2.11
CA GLY A 44 -0.55 10.34 -3.51
C GLY A 44 -1.60 9.55 -4.29
N LEU A 45 -1.64 9.78 -5.58
CA LEU A 45 -2.46 9.02 -6.52
C LEU A 45 -1.81 7.64 -6.76
N LYS A 46 -2.61 6.55 -6.78
CA LYS A 46 -2.09 5.18 -6.82
C LYS A 46 -2.60 4.28 -7.95
N ALA A 47 -3.53 4.75 -8.77
CA ALA A 47 -4.13 3.94 -9.82
C ALA A 47 -3.23 3.83 -11.05
N VAL A 48 -2.64 2.64 -11.28
CA VAL A 48 -1.68 2.39 -12.37
C VAL A 48 -2.27 2.73 -13.73
N GLY A 49 -3.50 2.28 -14.03
CA GLY A 49 -4.17 2.56 -15.31
C GLY A 49 -4.43 4.04 -15.54
N GLU A 50 -4.91 4.77 -14.53
CA GLU A 50 -5.13 6.21 -14.59
C GLU A 50 -3.80 6.96 -14.81
N SER A 51 -2.71 6.49 -14.19
CA SER A 51 -1.40 7.12 -14.36
C SER A 51 -0.90 7.10 -15.81
N VAL A 52 -1.30 6.09 -16.60
CA VAL A 52 -0.96 6.02 -18.03
C VAL A 52 -1.78 7.03 -18.83
N ALA A 53 -3.04 7.23 -18.47
CA ALA A 53 -3.91 8.20 -19.14
C ALA A 53 -3.60 9.66 -18.76
N GLU A 54 -3.25 9.90 -17.47
CA GLU A 54 -3.03 11.24 -16.92
C GLU A 54 -1.65 11.38 -16.21
N PRO A 55 -0.52 11.15 -16.90
CA PRO A 55 0.78 11.07 -16.23
C PRO A 55 1.19 12.38 -15.54
N LEU A 56 0.91 13.54 -16.13
CA LEU A 56 1.28 14.84 -15.53
C LEU A 56 0.59 15.07 -14.20
N ARG A 57 -0.68 14.67 -14.07
CA ARG A 57 -1.43 14.73 -12.82
C ARG A 57 -0.73 13.91 -11.72
N TYR A 58 -0.19 12.74 -12.06
CA TYR A 58 0.54 11.90 -11.12
C TYR A 58 1.87 12.53 -10.69
N TYR A 59 2.61 13.14 -11.60
CA TYR A 59 3.83 13.87 -11.23
C TYR A 59 3.55 15.10 -10.38
N GLU A 60 2.51 15.84 -10.69
CA GLU A 60 2.11 17.02 -9.93
C GLU A 60 1.69 16.64 -8.49
N HIS A 61 0.81 15.66 -8.34
CA HIS A 61 0.33 15.25 -7.02
C HIS A 61 1.41 14.53 -6.21
N ASN A 62 2.07 13.53 -6.81
CA ASN A 62 2.96 12.66 -6.05
C ASN A 62 4.34 13.30 -5.87
N VAL A 63 4.99 13.76 -6.95
CA VAL A 63 6.37 14.27 -6.86
C VAL A 63 6.39 15.72 -6.37
N ALA A 64 5.65 16.62 -7.02
CA ALA A 64 5.66 18.02 -6.61
C ALA A 64 5.02 18.19 -5.21
N GLY A 65 3.97 17.45 -4.88
CA GLY A 65 3.39 17.43 -3.53
C GLY A 65 4.41 16.98 -2.47
N THR A 66 5.19 15.92 -2.74
CA THR A 66 6.26 15.49 -1.82
C THR A 66 7.35 16.55 -1.66
N VAL A 67 7.71 17.29 -2.72
CA VAL A 67 8.64 18.43 -2.60
C VAL A 67 8.10 19.49 -1.63
N GLN A 68 6.82 19.83 -1.70
CA GLN A 68 6.23 20.79 -0.77
C GLN A 68 6.20 20.25 0.67
N LEU A 69 5.89 18.95 0.84
CA LEU A 69 5.94 18.30 2.15
C LEU A 69 7.34 18.37 2.78
N LEU A 70 8.40 18.02 2.03
CA LEU A 70 9.78 18.11 2.53
C LEU A 70 10.17 19.56 2.92
N ARG A 71 9.77 20.54 2.13
CA ARG A 71 9.97 21.95 2.48
C ARG A 71 9.23 22.37 3.75
N ALA A 72 8.04 21.85 3.96
CA ALA A 72 7.32 22.10 5.21
C ALA A 72 8.02 21.40 6.39
N MET A 73 8.46 20.17 6.23
CA MET A 73 9.24 19.44 7.24
C MET A 73 10.51 20.22 7.64
N GLU A 74 11.28 20.75 6.66
CA GLU A 74 12.44 21.60 6.92
C GLU A 74 12.07 22.86 7.71
N ARG A 75 11.00 23.59 7.33
CA ARG A 75 10.57 24.80 8.05
C ARG A 75 10.16 24.54 9.50
N HIS A 76 9.67 23.34 9.79
CA HIS A 76 9.20 22.94 11.11
C HIS A 76 10.22 22.06 11.87
N ASP A 77 11.44 21.95 11.38
CA ASP A 77 12.54 21.15 11.99
C ASP A 77 12.21 19.66 12.17
N VAL A 78 11.41 19.09 11.29
CA VAL A 78 11.02 17.67 11.26
C VAL A 78 11.83 16.93 10.21
N HIS A 79 12.62 15.93 10.61
CA HIS A 79 13.58 15.25 9.74
C HIS A 79 13.37 13.73 9.64
N ASP A 80 12.36 13.20 10.32
CA ASP A 80 12.02 11.78 10.33
C ASP A 80 10.84 11.50 9.39
N LEU A 81 11.07 10.66 8.38
CA LEU A 81 10.07 10.35 7.37
C LEU A 81 9.94 8.84 7.13
N VAL A 82 8.72 8.33 7.21
CA VAL A 82 8.36 7.02 6.66
C VAL A 82 7.57 7.24 5.37
N PHE A 83 8.15 6.85 4.24
CA PHE A 83 7.55 7.04 2.93
C PHE A 83 6.87 5.76 2.43
N SER A 84 5.61 5.89 2.06
CA SER A 84 4.81 4.88 1.35
C SER A 84 5.32 4.71 -0.08
N SER A 85 6.34 3.88 -0.27
CA SER A 85 6.81 3.45 -1.59
C SER A 85 6.01 2.23 -2.09
N SER A 86 6.48 1.54 -3.10
CA SER A 86 5.76 0.44 -3.74
C SER A 86 6.73 -0.53 -4.41
N CYS A 87 6.40 -1.82 -4.43
CA CYS A 87 7.12 -2.81 -5.24
C CYS A 87 7.10 -2.50 -6.75
N THR A 88 6.22 -1.62 -7.21
CA THR A 88 6.19 -1.20 -8.62
C THR A 88 7.45 -0.45 -9.08
N VAL A 89 8.30 0.00 -8.15
CA VAL A 89 9.62 0.58 -8.46
C VAL A 89 10.58 -0.43 -9.10
N TYR A 90 10.39 -1.72 -8.82
CA TYR A 90 11.20 -2.80 -9.42
C TYR A 90 10.85 -3.10 -10.87
N GLY A 91 9.63 -2.74 -11.32
CA GLY A 91 9.13 -3.07 -12.64
C GLY A 91 9.01 -4.57 -12.83
N GLU A 92 9.70 -5.12 -13.85
CA GLU A 92 9.77 -6.55 -14.11
C GLU A 92 11.06 -7.13 -13.50
N PRO A 93 10.99 -7.75 -12.32
CA PRO A 93 12.18 -8.24 -11.63
C PRO A 93 12.74 -9.48 -12.33
N PRO A 94 14.08 -9.62 -12.43
CA PRO A 94 14.69 -10.77 -13.09
C PRO A 94 14.51 -12.09 -12.33
N THR A 95 14.31 -11.99 -11.02
CA THR A 95 14.15 -13.14 -10.11
C THR A 95 13.20 -12.80 -8.96
N VAL A 96 12.66 -13.83 -8.34
CA VAL A 96 11.89 -13.77 -7.09
C VAL A 96 12.49 -14.78 -6.09
N PRO A 97 12.46 -14.54 -4.78
CA PRO A 97 11.92 -13.34 -4.11
C PRO A 97 12.71 -12.06 -4.43
N ILE A 98 12.02 -10.91 -4.41
CA ILE A 98 12.58 -9.60 -4.75
C ILE A 98 13.27 -9.02 -3.51
N THR A 99 14.56 -8.74 -3.61
CA THR A 99 15.32 -8.03 -2.57
C THR A 99 15.35 -6.53 -2.84
N GLU A 100 15.73 -5.73 -1.83
CA GLU A 100 15.87 -4.27 -2.01
C GLU A 100 17.04 -3.89 -2.92
N ASP A 101 17.97 -4.81 -3.16
CA ASP A 101 19.12 -4.64 -4.06
C ASP A 101 18.78 -5.01 -5.52
N THR A 102 17.55 -5.51 -5.78
CA THR A 102 17.06 -5.75 -7.13
C THR A 102 17.04 -4.44 -7.93
N PRO A 103 17.52 -4.45 -9.18
CA PRO A 103 17.53 -3.26 -10.04
C PRO A 103 16.15 -2.60 -10.13
N LEU A 104 16.12 -1.28 -10.09
CA LEU A 104 14.89 -0.50 -10.20
C LEU A 104 14.60 -0.19 -11.66
N GLY A 105 13.32 -0.33 -12.07
CA GLY A 105 12.95 -0.18 -13.48
C GLY A 105 11.44 -0.04 -13.64
N ALA A 106 10.83 0.94 -12.96
CA ALA A 106 9.38 1.16 -12.99
C ALA A 106 8.83 1.30 -14.40
N THR A 107 7.80 0.52 -14.74
CA THR A 107 7.20 0.44 -16.08
C THR A 107 6.01 1.38 -16.28
N SER A 108 5.33 1.78 -15.19
CA SER A 108 4.18 2.69 -15.22
C SER A 108 4.54 4.10 -14.74
N PRO A 109 3.81 5.15 -15.15
CA PRO A 109 4.00 6.50 -14.60
C PRO A 109 3.83 6.56 -13.07
N TYR A 110 2.85 5.83 -12.51
CA TYR A 110 2.73 5.69 -11.06
C TYR A 110 4.02 5.13 -10.42
N GLY A 111 4.51 4.00 -10.91
CA GLY A 111 5.77 3.41 -10.40
C GLY A 111 6.95 4.36 -10.55
N ARG A 112 7.04 5.11 -11.67
CA ARG A 112 8.07 6.12 -11.87
C ARG A 112 7.96 7.28 -10.88
N THR A 113 6.76 7.74 -10.52
CA THR A 113 6.62 8.78 -9.48
C THR A 113 7.15 8.29 -8.14
N LYS A 114 6.88 7.02 -7.76
CA LYS A 114 7.43 6.44 -6.52
C LYS A 114 8.96 6.34 -6.58
N LEU A 115 9.51 5.89 -7.71
CA LEU A 115 10.96 5.80 -7.90
C LEU A 115 11.64 7.17 -7.84
N HIS A 116 11.10 8.18 -8.53
CA HIS A 116 11.65 9.54 -8.51
C HIS A 116 11.59 10.17 -7.10
N ILE A 117 10.53 9.87 -6.34
CA ILE A 117 10.47 10.30 -4.94
C ILE A 117 11.57 9.60 -4.12
N GLU A 118 11.77 8.28 -4.28
CA GLU A 118 12.85 7.60 -3.57
C GLU A 118 14.24 8.18 -3.90
N GLU A 119 14.50 8.51 -5.18
CA GLU A 119 15.76 9.14 -5.59
C GLU A 119 15.91 10.52 -4.95
N MET A 120 14.87 11.36 -5.02
CA MET A 120 14.85 12.68 -4.39
C MET A 120 15.07 12.59 -2.87
N LEU A 121 14.42 11.63 -2.19
CA LEU A 121 14.59 11.42 -0.75
C LEU A 121 16.03 11.02 -0.39
N ARG A 122 16.70 10.23 -1.23
CA ARG A 122 18.12 9.90 -1.05
C ARG A 122 19.02 11.14 -1.24
N ASP A 123 18.73 11.97 -2.23
CA ASP A 123 19.47 13.21 -2.44
C ASP A 123 19.30 14.17 -1.25
N VAL A 124 18.08 14.34 -0.75
CA VAL A 124 17.80 15.16 0.44
C VAL A 124 18.49 14.57 1.68
N ALA A 125 18.38 13.26 1.88
CA ALA A 125 19.02 12.61 3.02
C ALA A 125 20.57 12.71 3.01
N ALA A 126 21.18 12.78 1.82
CA ALA A 126 22.62 12.97 1.66
C ALA A 126 23.12 14.34 2.13
N THR A 127 22.24 15.32 2.31
CA THR A 127 22.63 16.63 2.90
C THR A 127 22.87 16.55 4.41
N GLY A 128 22.51 15.44 5.05
CA GLY A 128 22.67 15.17 6.48
C GLY A 128 21.46 15.57 7.32
N GLY A 129 21.35 14.97 8.50
CA GLY A 129 20.30 15.28 9.48
C GLY A 129 18.97 14.53 9.28
N TRP A 130 18.73 13.92 8.12
CA TRP A 130 17.49 13.21 7.82
C TRP A 130 17.59 11.71 8.14
N ARG A 131 16.46 11.16 8.60
CA ARG A 131 16.25 9.71 8.76
C ARG A 131 14.98 9.33 8.02
N MET A 132 15.11 8.51 6.99
CA MET A 132 14.00 8.18 6.09
C MET A 132 13.92 6.68 5.85
N VAL A 133 12.73 6.10 6.03
CA VAL A 133 12.44 4.71 5.68
C VAL A 133 11.51 4.68 4.48
N LEU A 134 11.96 4.04 3.39
CA LEU A 134 11.22 3.92 2.13
C LEU A 134 10.59 2.53 2.09
N LEU A 135 9.33 2.42 2.51
CA LEU A 135 8.63 1.14 2.62
C LEU A 135 8.06 0.72 1.26
N ARG A 136 8.70 -0.27 0.62
CA ARG A 136 8.26 -0.88 -0.64
C ARG A 136 7.32 -2.04 -0.35
N TYR A 137 6.03 -1.77 -0.25
CA TYR A 137 5.09 -2.85 0.00
C TYR A 137 4.48 -3.42 -1.27
N PHE A 138 4.08 -4.69 -1.15
CA PHE A 138 3.53 -5.47 -2.24
C PHE A 138 2.02 -5.24 -2.33
N ASN A 139 1.16 -6.22 -2.21
CA ASN A 139 -0.27 -6.07 -2.43
C ASN A 139 -1.04 -6.01 -1.10
N PRO A 140 -1.29 -4.82 -0.52
CA PRO A 140 -2.07 -4.73 0.70
C PRO A 140 -3.52 -5.15 0.45
N VAL A 141 -4.04 -6.00 1.33
CA VAL A 141 -5.40 -6.54 1.29
C VAL A 141 -5.93 -6.76 2.72
N GLY A 142 -7.20 -7.15 2.83
CA GLY A 142 -7.84 -7.33 4.12
C GLY A 142 -8.51 -6.06 4.63
N ALA A 143 -8.96 -6.11 5.85
CA ALA A 143 -9.61 -5.02 6.56
C ALA A 143 -9.23 -5.07 8.05
N HIS A 144 -9.61 -4.07 8.82
CA HIS A 144 -9.41 -4.12 10.26
C HIS A 144 -10.32 -5.22 10.88
N PRO A 145 -9.82 -6.08 11.79
CA PRO A 145 -10.58 -7.22 12.35
C PRO A 145 -11.90 -6.83 13.02
N SER A 146 -12.05 -5.56 13.43
CA SER A 146 -13.31 -5.05 13.98
C SER A 146 -14.47 -5.00 12.97
N GLY A 147 -14.22 -5.16 11.67
CA GLY A 147 -15.21 -4.97 10.60
C GLY A 147 -15.67 -3.52 10.40
N ARG A 148 -15.02 -2.53 11.03
CA ARG A 148 -15.42 -1.11 10.99
C ARG A 148 -14.63 -0.28 9.99
N ILE A 149 -13.41 -0.71 9.65
CA ILE A 149 -12.52 -0.06 8.70
C ILE A 149 -12.15 -1.06 7.63
N GLY A 150 -12.42 -0.73 6.37
CA GLY A 150 -12.12 -1.55 5.20
C GLY A 150 -11.95 -0.72 3.94
N GLU A 151 -11.73 -1.38 2.80
CA GLU A 151 -11.48 -0.74 1.52
C GLU A 151 -12.81 -0.50 0.76
N ASP A 152 -13.17 0.77 0.55
CA ASP A 152 -14.34 1.18 -0.24
C ASP A 152 -13.90 2.05 -1.42
N PRO A 153 -13.45 1.46 -2.54
CA PRO A 153 -13.01 2.22 -3.70
C PRO A 153 -14.17 2.94 -4.39
N ALA A 154 -13.95 4.20 -4.75
CA ALA A 154 -14.89 4.95 -5.55
C ALA A 154 -14.96 4.37 -6.97
N GLY A 155 -16.06 3.67 -7.31
CA GLY A 155 -16.28 3.06 -8.62
C GLY A 155 -15.86 1.60 -8.70
N ILE A 156 -15.31 1.19 -9.86
CA ILE A 156 -14.87 -0.20 -10.09
C ILE A 156 -13.53 -0.43 -9.39
N PRO A 157 -13.41 -1.43 -8.50
CA PRO A 157 -12.14 -1.74 -7.87
C PRO A 157 -11.06 -2.12 -8.89
N ASN A 158 -9.87 -1.52 -8.74
CA ASN A 158 -8.70 -1.89 -9.54
C ASN A 158 -7.93 -3.07 -8.93
N ASN A 159 -8.10 -3.30 -7.62
CA ASN A 159 -7.44 -4.37 -6.88
C ASN A 159 -8.30 -5.64 -6.84
N LEU A 160 -7.64 -6.80 -6.80
CA LEU A 160 -8.28 -8.12 -6.86
C LEU A 160 -9.22 -8.35 -5.66
N MET A 161 -8.75 -8.15 -4.43
CA MET A 161 -9.52 -8.52 -3.23
C MET A 161 -10.84 -7.76 -3.09
N PRO A 162 -10.91 -6.41 -3.19
CA PRO A 162 -12.19 -5.71 -3.11
C PRO A 162 -13.13 -6.09 -4.26
N TYR A 163 -12.59 -6.41 -5.45
CA TYR A 163 -13.43 -6.91 -6.55
C TYR A 163 -14.06 -8.27 -6.20
N ILE A 164 -13.26 -9.23 -5.69
CA ILE A 164 -13.74 -10.54 -5.22
C ILE A 164 -14.83 -10.37 -4.15
N MET A 165 -14.63 -9.48 -3.18
CA MET A 165 -15.60 -9.26 -2.10
C MET A 165 -16.89 -8.60 -2.60
N GLN A 166 -16.81 -7.75 -3.64
CA GLN A 166 -18.01 -7.22 -4.32
C GLN A 166 -18.77 -8.31 -5.10
N VAL A 167 -18.07 -9.32 -5.65
CA VAL A 167 -18.74 -10.51 -6.23
C VAL A 167 -19.39 -11.33 -5.12
N ALA A 168 -18.66 -11.61 -4.03
CA ALA A 168 -19.17 -12.38 -2.91
C ALA A 168 -20.44 -11.78 -2.28
N VAL A 169 -20.53 -10.44 -2.17
CA VAL A 169 -21.70 -9.76 -1.59
C VAL A 169 -22.84 -9.59 -2.60
N GLY A 170 -22.61 -9.90 -3.89
CA GLY A 170 -23.62 -9.83 -4.95
C GLY A 170 -23.72 -8.48 -5.66
N ARG A 171 -22.76 -7.57 -5.48
CA ARG A 171 -22.69 -6.30 -6.23
C ARG A 171 -22.22 -6.49 -7.67
N ARG A 172 -21.57 -7.63 -7.98
CA ARG A 172 -21.05 -8.00 -9.29
C ARG A 172 -21.36 -9.45 -9.57
N ASP A 173 -21.58 -9.76 -10.85
CA ASP A 173 -21.97 -11.10 -11.26
C ASP A 173 -20.78 -12.07 -11.25
N HIS A 174 -19.61 -11.63 -11.67
CA HIS A 174 -18.39 -12.44 -11.77
C HIS A 174 -17.11 -11.62 -11.70
N LEU A 175 -15.99 -12.29 -11.47
CA LEU A 175 -14.63 -11.76 -11.56
C LEU A 175 -14.04 -12.07 -12.95
N THR A 176 -13.28 -11.16 -13.55
CA THR A 176 -12.40 -11.47 -14.67
C THR A 176 -11.00 -11.79 -14.17
N VAL A 177 -10.54 -13.01 -14.39
CA VAL A 177 -9.15 -13.45 -14.16
C VAL A 177 -8.36 -13.20 -15.43
N PHE A 178 -7.33 -12.37 -15.37
CA PHE A 178 -6.56 -11.93 -16.55
C PHE A 178 -5.38 -12.85 -16.85
N GLY A 179 -5.60 -13.76 -17.81
CA GLY A 179 -4.63 -14.78 -18.24
C GLY A 179 -4.65 -16.03 -17.37
N ASP A 180 -4.55 -17.19 -18.06
CA ASP A 180 -4.44 -18.54 -17.49
C ASP A 180 -3.26 -19.32 -18.09
N ASP A 181 -2.41 -18.62 -18.81
CA ASP A 181 -1.29 -19.17 -19.57
C ASP A 181 0.09 -18.72 -19.06
N TYR A 182 0.15 -18.14 -17.84
CA TYR A 182 1.41 -17.81 -17.18
C TYR A 182 2.17 -19.10 -16.80
N PRO A 183 3.52 -19.08 -16.82
CA PRO A 183 4.34 -20.22 -16.39
C PRO A 183 4.34 -20.37 -14.84
N THR A 184 3.16 -20.58 -14.28
CA THR A 184 2.86 -20.74 -12.86
C THR A 184 2.06 -22.02 -12.65
N PRO A 185 1.94 -22.56 -11.42
CA PRO A 185 1.29 -23.85 -11.19
C PRO A 185 -0.18 -23.94 -11.65
N ASP A 186 -0.92 -22.84 -11.63
CA ASP A 186 -2.33 -22.82 -12.08
C ASP A 186 -2.58 -21.88 -13.27
N GLY A 187 -1.51 -21.42 -13.90
CA GLY A 187 -1.57 -20.55 -15.08
C GLY A 187 -1.85 -19.08 -14.78
N THR A 188 -2.13 -18.70 -13.53
CA THR A 188 -2.45 -17.31 -13.17
C THR A 188 -1.28 -16.60 -12.50
N ALA A 189 -1.27 -15.26 -12.55
CA ALA A 189 -0.19 -14.45 -11.99
C ALA A 189 -0.06 -14.61 -10.46
N ILE A 190 1.18 -14.57 -9.94
CA ILE A 190 1.48 -14.72 -8.50
C ILE A 190 1.84 -13.36 -7.90
N ARG A 191 1.27 -13.03 -6.74
CA ARG A 191 1.56 -11.81 -5.98
C ARG A 191 1.75 -12.12 -4.50
N ASP A 192 2.51 -11.27 -3.81
CA ASP A 192 2.60 -11.27 -2.34
C ASP A 192 1.48 -10.39 -1.79
N TYR A 193 0.52 -11.02 -1.13
CA TYR A 193 -0.57 -10.33 -0.47
C TYR A 193 -0.23 -10.12 0.99
N LEU A 194 -0.33 -8.87 1.44
CA LEU A 194 0.02 -8.44 2.79
C LEU A 194 -1.23 -7.89 3.49
N HIS A 195 -1.48 -8.38 4.71
CA HIS A 195 -2.61 -7.85 5.47
C HIS A 195 -2.43 -6.37 5.80
N VAL A 196 -3.47 -5.56 5.61
CA VAL A 196 -3.41 -4.10 5.83
C VAL A 196 -3.01 -3.72 7.25
N VAL A 197 -3.34 -4.55 8.26
CA VAL A 197 -2.91 -4.34 9.66
C VAL A 197 -1.42 -4.66 9.83
N ASP A 198 -0.90 -5.74 9.23
CA ASP A 198 0.55 -6.01 9.22
C ASP A 198 1.30 -4.85 8.54
N LEU A 199 0.74 -4.31 7.46
CA LEU A 199 1.32 -3.13 6.80
C LEU A 199 1.35 -1.92 7.75
N ALA A 200 0.26 -1.64 8.47
CA ALA A 200 0.22 -0.55 9.45
C ALA A 200 1.24 -0.77 10.58
N GLU A 201 1.34 -1.99 11.10
CA GLU A 201 2.37 -2.38 12.09
C GLU A 201 3.78 -2.21 11.55
N GLY A 202 4.02 -2.46 10.25
CA GLY A 202 5.29 -2.19 9.58
C GLY A 202 5.68 -0.71 9.54
N HIS A 203 4.70 0.19 9.40
CA HIS A 203 4.94 1.63 9.50
C HIS A 203 5.28 2.06 10.93
N LEU A 204 4.58 1.51 11.92
CA LEU A 204 4.90 1.76 13.34
C LEU A 204 6.29 1.23 13.69
N ALA A 205 6.63 0.01 13.25
CA ALA A 205 7.97 -0.54 13.45
C ALA A 205 9.07 0.33 12.82
N ALA A 206 8.81 0.95 11.67
CA ALA A 206 9.74 1.90 11.05
C ALA A 206 9.93 3.16 11.92
N LEU A 207 8.86 3.72 12.50
CA LEU A 207 8.96 4.84 13.44
C LEU A 207 9.71 4.44 14.72
N ASP A 208 9.37 3.30 15.32
CA ASP A 208 9.98 2.81 16.55
C ASP A 208 11.49 2.52 16.41
N ARG A 209 11.99 2.36 15.19
CA ARG A 209 13.41 2.08 14.90
C ARG A 209 14.10 3.22 14.15
N MET A 210 13.48 4.40 14.12
CA MET A 210 14.02 5.55 13.41
C MET A 210 15.42 5.97 13.90
N ASP A 211 15.74 5.72 15.18
CA ASP A 211 17.05 5.93 15.77
C ASP A 211 18.17 5.06 15.17
N ARG A 212 17.83 3.95 14.51
CA ARG A 212 18.77 3.06 13.81
C ARG A 212 18.96 3.41 12.33
N ILE A 213 18.23 4.41 11.84
CA ILE A 213 18.23 4.81 10.44
C ILE A 213 19.21 5.95 10.22
N GLU A 214 20.06 5.80 9.23
CA GLU A 214 20.92 6.88 8.72
C GLU A 214 20.58 7.12 7.25
N GLY A 215 20.29 8.37 6.89
CA GLY A 215 19.93 8.73 5.54
C GLY A 215 18.57 8.16 5.10
N ALA A 216 18.52 7.62 3.89
CA ALA A 216 17.30 7.04 3.30
C ALA A 216 17.49 5.55 3.01
N VAL A 217 16.73 4.70 3.70
CA VAL A 217 16.85 3.24 3.61
C VAL A 217 15.56 2.62 3.06
N ALA A 218 15.69 1.85 1.97
CA ALA A 218 14.57 1.09 1.42
C ALA A 218 14.39 -0.24 2.17
N VAL A 219 13.11 -0.59 2.43
CA VAL A 219 12.72 -1.84 3.10
C VAL A 219 11.48 -2.42 2.43
N ASN A 220 11.55 -3.69 2.03
CA ASN A 220 10.41 -4.42 1.51
C ASN A 220 9.45 -4.83 2.64
N LEU A 221 8.16 -4.55 2.48
CA LEU A 221 7.10 -5.09 3.32
C LEU A 221 6.26 -6.08 2.51
N GLY A 222 6.37 -7.34 2.85
CA GLY A 222 5.64 -8.46 2.28
C GLY A 222 5.65 -9.66 3.22
N THR A 223 4.91 -10.69 2.86
CA THR A 223 4.90 -11.95 3.62
C THR A 223 6.07 -12.87 3.25
N GLY A 224 6.70 -12.63 2.09
CA GLY A 224 7.68 -13.54 1.51
C GLY A 224 7.04 -14.76 0.83
N VAL A 225 5.72 -14.79 0.74
CA VAL A 225 4.96 -15.90 0.13
C VAL A 225 4.11 -15.37 -1.02
N GLY A 226 4.32 -15.95 -2.21
CA GLY A 226 3.50 -15.62 -3.36
C GLY A 226 2.23 -16.49 -3.38
N SER A 227 1.07 -15.87 -3.66
CA SER A 227 -0.18 -16.57 -3.94
C SER A 227 -0.69 -16.23 -5.34
N SER A 228 -1.20 -17.23 -6.04
CA SER A 228 -1.81 -17.05 -7.36
C SER A 228 -3.19 -16.40 -7.27
N VAL A 229 -3.67 -15.84 -8.39
CA VAL A 229 -5.03 -15.26 -8.42
C VAL A 229 -6.09 -16.31 -8.06
N LEU A 230 -5.98 -17.55 -8.58
CA LEU A 230 -6.94 -18.62 -8.26
C LEU A 230 -6.79 -19.14 -6.82
N GLU A 231 -5.62 -19.07 -6.21
CA GLU A 231 -5.47 -19.36 -4.77
C GLU A 231 -6.22 -18.34 -3.92
N VAL A 232 -6.14 -17.05 -4.27
CA VAL A 232 -6.89 -15.99 -3.60
C VAL A 232 -8.40 -16.17 -3.78
N VAL A 233 -8.87 -16.54 -4.98
CA VAL A 233 -10.29 -16.83 -5.24
C VAL A 233 -10.78 -17.99 -4.37
N ARG A 234 -10.01 -19.08 -4.28
CA ARG A 234 -10.34 -20.25 -3.42
C ARG A 234 -10.37 -19.89 -1.94
N ALA A 235 -9.38 -19.11 -1.47
CA ALA A 235 -9.32 -18.65 -0.08
C ALA A 235 -10.53 -17.74 0.26
N ALA A 236 -10.89 -16.84 -0.64
CA ALA A 236 -12.06 -15.99 -0.49
C ALA A 236 -13.37 -16.78 -0.50
N ALA A 237 -13.53 -17.76 -1.38
CA ALA A 237 -14.70 -18.65 -1.39
C ALA A 237 -14.85 -19.39 -0.07
N THR A 238 -13.74 -19.88 0.50
CA THR A 238 -13.72 -20.53 1.81
C THR A 238 -14.11 -19.57 2.93
N ALA A 239 -13.52 -18.37 2.98
CA ALA A 239 -13.77 -17.38 4.03
C ALA A 239 -15.21 -16.82 4.00
N THR A 240 -15.77 -16.65 2.80
CA THR A 240 -17.13 -16.11 2.62
C THR A 240 -18.22 -17.15 2.72
N GLY A 241 -17.87 -18.44 2.55
CA GLY A 241 -18.85 -19.53 2.38
C GLY A 241 -19.68 -19.40 1.10
N ARG A 242 -19.20 -18.65 0.10
CA ARG A 242 -19.89 -18.36 -1.15
C ARG A 242 -19.04 -18.75 -2.35
N GLU A 243 -19.67 -19.18 -3.42
CA GLU A 243 -19.00 -19.32 -4.71
C GLU A 243 -18.60 -17.94 -5.23
N ILE A 244 -17.41 -17.87 -5.84
CA ILE A 244 -16.91 -16.68 -6.52
C ILE A 244 -16.85 -17.00 -8.02
N PRO A 245 -17.89 -16.73 -8.78
CA PRO A 245 -17.90 -16.94 -10.22
C PRO A 245 -16.80 -16.11 -10.88
N TYR A 246 -16.09 -16.72 -11.83
CA TYR A 246 -15.08 -16.00 -12.61
C TYR A 246 -15.05 -16.45 -14.06
N GLU A 247 -14.53 -15.57 -14.92
CA GLU A 247 -14.23 -15.83 -16.32
C GLU A 247 -12.77 -15.52 -16.61
N ILE A 248 -12.18 -16.29 -17.54
CA ILE A 248 -10.81 -16.03 -17.98
C ILE A 248 -10.81 -14.99 -19.10
N GLY A 249 -10.12 -13.89 -18.87
CA GLY A 249 -9.85 -12.86 -19.87
C GLY A 249 -8.42 -12.91 -20.39
N PRO A 250 -8.08 -12.14 -21.44
CA PRO A 250 -6.70 -12.02 -21.92
C PRO A 250 -5.80 -11.39 -20.84
N ARG A 251 -4.49 -11.63 -20.90
CA ARG A 251 -3.52 -10.95 -20.03
C ARG A 251 -3.64 -9.43 -20.15
N ARG A 252 -3.52 -8.72 -19.03
CA ARG A 252 -3.41 -7.26 -19.06
C ARG A 252 -2.01 -6.86 -19.49
N ALA A 253 -1.92 -5.80 -20.29
CA ALA A 253 -0.63 -5.24 -20.68
C ALA A 253 0.14 -4.75 -19.42
N GLY A 254 1.39 -5.17 -19.29
CA GLY A 254 2.26 -4.82 -18.18
C GLY A 254 2.10 -5.69 -16.92
N ASP A 255 1.23 -6.72 -16.93
CA ASP A 255 1.20 -7.68 -15.83
C ASP A 255 2.42 -8.60 -15.88
N ILE A 256 3.14 -8.70 -14.77
CA ILE A 256 4.28 -9.59 -14.59
C ILE A 256 3.85 -10.97 -14.09
N VAL A 257 4.66 -11.99 -14.41
CA VAL A 257 4.37 -13.39 -14.04
C VAL A 257 4.24 -13.56 -12.53
N ALA A 258 5.23 -13.06 -11.77
CA ALA A 258 5.31 -13.28 -10.34
C ALA A 258 6.04 -12.14 -9.63
N ALA A 259 5.57 -11.77 -8.43
CA ALA A 259 6.24 -10.83 -7.55
C ALA A 259 5.93 -11.16 -6.08
N TRP A 260 6.96 -11.47 -5.31
CA TRP A 260 6.90 -11.56 -3.85
C TRP A 260 8.20 -11.09 -3.20
N ALA A 261 8.11 -10.60 -1.98
CA ALA A 261 9.20 -9.97 -1.26
C ALA A 261 10.23 -10.96 -0.71
N ASP A 262 11.47 -10.53 -0.63
CA ASP A 262 12.36 -10.95 0.43
C ASP A 262 12.19 -9.98 1.61
N ALA A 263 11.62 -10.44 2.72
CA ALA A 263 11.31 -9.60 3.88
C ALA A 263 12.40 -9.61 4.96
N ARG A 264 13.59 -10.20 4.70
CA ARG A 264 14.65 -10.33 5.70
C ARG A 264 15.17 -8.99 6.21
N ARG A 265 15.22 -7.96 5.37
CA ARG A 265 15.66 -6.62 5.78
C ARG A 265 14.67 -5.99 6.77
N ALA A 266 13.37 -6.15 6.56
CA ALA A 266 12.34 -5.70 7.51
C ALA A 266 12.51 -6.39 8.88
N MET A 267 12.71 -7.70 8.89
CA MET A 267 12.95 -8.46 10.12
C MET A 267 14.22 -8.01 10.85
N THR A 268 15.29 -7.74 10.12
CA THR A 268 16.59 -7.39 10.73
C THR A 268 16.64 -5.94 11.21
N LEU A 269 16.14 -5.00 10.40
CA LEU A 269 16.25 -3.56 10.65
C LEU A 269 15.11 -3.04 11.51
N LEU A 270 13.88 -3.47 11.22
CA LEU A 270 12.68 -2.99 11.86
C LEU A 270 12.15 -3.94 12.95
N GLU A 271 12.73 -5.14 13.08
CA GLU A 271 12.22 -6.21 13.96
C GLU A 271 10.76 -6.57 13.65
N TRP A 272 10.37 -6.46 12.38
CA TRP A 272 9.01 -6.69 11.91
C TRP A 272 8.94 -7.85 10.92
N SER A 273 7.86 -8.61 11.01
CA SER A 273 7.46 -9.61 10.03
C SER A 273 5.93 -9.69 9.94
N ALA A 274 5.41 -9.97 8.74
CA ALA A 274 3.99 -10.23 8.57
C ALA A 274 3.58 -11.49 9.36
N SER A 275 2.43 -11.44 10.01
CA SER A 275 1.94 -12.51 10.88
C SER A 275 0.61 -13.10 10.42
N ARG A 276 -0.17 -12.34 9.63
CA ARG A 276 -1.51 -12.72 9.18
C ARG A 276 -1.45 -13.47 7.86
N THR A 277 -2.24 -14.54 7.78
CA THR A 277 -2.32 -15.43 6.62
C THR A 277 -3.26 -14.89 5.55
N LEU A 278 -3.22 -15.47 4.34
CA LEU A 278 -4.21 -15.18 3.28
C LEU A 278 -5.65 -15.49 3.74
N ALA A 279 -5.85 -16.50 4.60
CA ALA A 279 -7.15 -16.81 5.18
C ALA A 279 -7.65 -15.66 6.09
N ASP A 280 -6.76 -15.10 6.94
CA ASP A 280 -7.09 -13.96 7.78
C ASP A 280 -7.43 -12.73 6.93
N MET A 281 -6.66 -12.45 5.88
CA MET A 281 -6.91 -11.37 4.93
C MET A 281 -8.30 -11.45 4.31
N CYS A 282 -8.69 -12.66 3.87
CA CYS A 282 -10.01 -12.90 3.28
C CYS A 282 -11.13 -12.79 4.33
N ALA A 283 -10.92 -13.33 5.52
CA ALA A 283 -11.92 -13.33 6.58
C ALA A 283 -12.21 -11.90 7.09
N ASP A 284 -11.17 -11.11 7.35
CA ASP A 284 -11.31 -9.76 7.86
C ASP A 284 -11.90 -8.81 6.79
N HIS A 285 -11.50 -8.98 5.52
CA HIS A 285 -12.11 -8.19 4.43
C HIS A 285 -13.59 -8.55 4.25
N TRP A 286 -13.93 -9.84 4.33
CA TRP A 286 -15.32 -10.28 4.27
C TRP A 286 -16.14 -9.78 5.46
N HIS A 287 -15.59 -9.80 6.67
CA HIS A 287 -16.25 -9.26 7.86
C HIS A 287 -16.69 -7.80 7.64
N TRP A 288 -15.79 -6.98 7.09
CA TRP A 288 -16.13 -5.60 6.74
C TRP A 288 -17.14 -5.51 5.59
N GLN A 289 -16.91 -6.23 4.47
CA GLN A 289 -17.76 -6.13 3.28
C GLN A 289 -19.19 -6.64 3.54
N ALA A 290 -19.34 -7.70 4.33
CA ALA A 290 -20.66 -8.23 4.69
C ALA A 290 -21.48 -7.26 5.55
N ALA A 291 -20.80 -6.50 6.42
CA ALA A 291 -21.43 -5.44 7.22
C ALA A 291 -21.69 -4.15 6.41
N ASN A 292 -20.95 -3.94 5.30
CA ASN A 292 -21.04 -2.78 4.44
C ASN A 292 -21.23 -3.21 2.96
N PRO A 293 -22.36 -3.82 2.61
CA PRO A 293 -22.57 -4.37 1.27
C PRO A 293 -22.47 -3.32 0.18
N ASP A 294 -22.87 -2.08 0.46
CA ASP A 294 -22.82 -0.93 -0.46
C ASP A 294 -21.68 0.05 -0.17
N GLY A 295 -20.74 -0.33 0.71
CA GLY A 295 -19.66 0.54 1.18
C GLY A 295 -20.10 1.51 2.26
N TYR A 296 -19.28 2.55 2.54
CA TYR A 296 -19.60 3.56 3.58
C TYR A 296 -20.73 4.51 3.20
N ARG A 297 -21.23 4.48 1.96
CA ARG A 297 -22.16 5.49 1.41
C ARG A 297 -23.64 5.15 1.60
N SER A 298 -23.97 4.15 2.39
CA SER A 298 -25.35 3.68 2.58
C SER A 298 -26.03 4.29 3.81
N SER A 299 -25.63 5.46 4.27
CA SER A 299 -26.34 6.14 5.36
C SER A 299 -26.65 7.58 5.03
#